data_f7ddc2357885348d026a15762a51e725
#
_entry.id   f7ddc2357885348d026a15762a51e725
#
_cell.length_a   1.000
_cell.length_b   1.000
_cell.length_c   1.000
_cell.angle_alpha   90.00
_cell.angle_beta   90.00
_cell.angle_gamma   90.00
#
_symmetry.space_group_name_H-M   'P 1'
#
loop_
_entity.id
_entity.type
_entity.pdbx_description
1 polymer ?
#
loop_
_entity_poly.entity_id
_entity_poly.type
_entity_poly.pdbx_seq_one_letter_code
_entity_poly.pdbx_strand_id
1 'polypeptide(L)'
;MADYLTIFLKNGMLSEVHTKYVAGQLLALNNYTEQHGIVLSQADCKDIAECRSDLLIKSERLEVGIGVVKRIIERFCDSGYVDQKTFAGAVEELLECFYAIKNETDDKASDDDVLSFLEIAFESTGGDVSKIYMLPQFEIFIRKANGTYVDPDDRK
;
A
#
# COMPACT_ATOMS: atom_id res chain seq x y z
N MET A 1 -24.40 -5.06 -4.75
CA MET A 1 -24.21 -4.67 -3.34
C MET A 1 -22.91 -3.89 -3.12
N ALA A 2 -21.77 -4.35 -3.65
CA ALA A 2 -20.53 -3.59 -3.60
C ALA A 2 -20.67 -2.22 -4.26
N ASP A 3 -21.34 -2.15 -5.40
CA ASP A 3 -21.54 -0.91 -6.15
C ASP A 3 -22.36 0.12 -5.38
N TYR A 4 -23.37 -0.33 -4.66
CA TYR A 4 -24.22 0.55 -3.86
C TYR A 4 -23.43 1.21 -2.73
N LEU A 5 -22.65 0.41 -2.03
CA LEU A 5 -21.83 0.91 -0.92
C LEU A 5 -20.70 1.82 -1.43
N THR A 6 -20.12 1.48 -2.58
CA THR A 6 -19.09 2.30 -3.21
C THR A 6 -19.65 3.68 -3.60
N ILE A 7 -20.85 3.71 -4.19
CA ILE A 7 -21.52 4.97 -4.52
C ILE A 7 -21.80 5.78 -3.25
N PHE A 8 -22.25 5.13 -2.20
CA PHE A 8 -22.54 5.76 -0.93
C PHE A 8 -21.26 6.37 -0.31
N LEU A 9 -20.16 5.63 -0.36
CA LEU A 9 -18.87 6.10 0.12
C LEU A 9 -18.33 7.28 -0.70
N LYS A 10 -18.57 7.28 -2.03
CA LYS A 10 -18.12 8.36 -2.90
C LYS A 10 -18.84 9.69 -2.64
N ASN A 11 -20.12 9.62 -2.26
CA ASN A 11 -20.98 10.79 -2.30
C ASN A 11 -21.27 11.43 -0.95
N GLY A 12 -20.65 10.98 0.16
CA GLY A 12 -21.21 11.47 1.36
C GLY A 12 -20.34 11.63 2.59
N MET A 13 -21.04 12.05 3.62
CA MET A 13 -20.51 12.23 4.97
C MET A 13 -19.85 10.96 5.52
N LEU A 14 -20.29 9.77 5.07
CA LEU A 14 -19.74 8.50 5.55
C LEU A 14 -18.27 8.35 5.13
N SER A 15 -17.93 8.75 3.89
CA SER A 15 -16.54 8.74 3.42
C SER A 15 -15.68 9.66 4.27
N GLU A 16 -16.18 10.85 4.57
CA GLU A 16 -15.44 11.83 5.36
C GLU A 16 -15.27 11.37 6.82
N VAL A 17 -16.33 10.84 7.42
CA VAL A 17 -16.28 10.29 8.79
C VAL A 17 -15.32 9.12 8.84
N HIS A 18 -15.37 8.22 7.86
CA HIS A 18 -14.49 7.07 7.79
C HIS A 18 -13.02 7.50 7.63
N THR A 19 -12.76 8.48 6.79
CA THR A 19 -11.42 9.03 6.59
C THR A 19 -10.85 9.60 7.91
N LYS A 20 -11.66 10.33 8.65
CA LYS A 20 -11.25 10.86 9.97
C LYS A 20 -10.94 9.74 10.96
N TYR A 21 -11.75 8.69 10.96
CA TYR A 21 -11.53 7.53 11.82
C TYR A 21 -10.21 6.85 11.49
N VAL A 22 -9.96 6.60 10.20
CA VAL A 22 -8.70 6.00 9.76
C VAL A 22 -7.52 6.89 10.10
N ALA A 23 -7.62 8.19 9.84
CA ALA A 23 -6.55 9.14 10.18
C ALA A 23 -6.19 9.09 11.67
N GLY A 24 -7.19 8.99 12.54
CA GLY A 24 -6.97 8.84 13.97
C GLY A 24 -6.23 7.55 14.34
N GLN A 25 -6.56 6.45 13.67
CA GLN A 25 -5.86 5.18 13.86
C GLN A 25 -4.41 5.26 13.37
N LEU A 26 -4.17 5.95 12.26
CA LEU A 26 -2.81 6.15 11.74
C LEU A 26 -1.97 6.99 12.68
N LEU A 27 -2.55 8.03 13.26
CA LEU A 27 -1.86 8.88 14.22
C LEU A 27 -1.36 8.09 15.43
N ALA A 28 -2.14 7.10 15.87
CA ALA A 28 -1.75 6.24 16.98
C ALA A 28 -0.52 5.38 16.66
N LEU A 29 -0.22 5.14 15.40
CA LEU A 29 0.98 4.38 15.01
C LEU A 29 2.28 5.13 15.30
N ASN A 30 2.21 6.43 15.58
CA ASN A 30 3.39 7.20 15.99
C ASN A 30 4.04 6.62 17.25
N ASN A 31 3.29 5.92 18.09
CA ASN A 31 3.86 5.23 19.25
C ASN A 31 4.92 4.21 18.84
N TYR A 32 4.78 3.63 17.66
CA TYR A 32 5.76 2.70 17.09
C TYR A 32 6.80 3.42 16.25
N THR A 33 6.36 4.29 15.32
CA THR A 33 7.26 4.89 14.34
C THR A 33 8.24 5.91 14.94
N GLU A 34 7.90 6.53 16.05
CA GLU A 34 8.80 7.51 16.68
C GLU A 34 10.11 6.87 17.14
N GLN A 35 10.10 5.57 17.44
CA GLN A 35 11.32 4.82 17.77
C GLN A 35 12.32 4.80 16.61
N HIS A 36 11.82 5.01 15.39
CA HIS A 36 12.61 5.04 14.16
C HIS A 36 12.77 6.47 13.63
N GLY A 37 12.43 7.47 14.44
CA GLY A 37 12.62 8.88 14.07
C GLY A 37 11.52 9.45 13.19
N ILE A 38 10.38 8.77 13.08
CA ILE A 38 9.28 9.22 12.23
C ILE A 38 8.03 9.49 13.07
N VAL A 39 7.50 10.71 12.92
CA VAL A 39 6.24 11.12 13.55
C VAL A 39 5.35 11.69 12.45
N LEU A 40 4.27 10.99 12.14
CA LEU A 40 3.30 11.48 11.16
C LEU A 40 2.48 12.62 11.77
N SER A 41 2.33 13.70 11.02
CA SER A 41 1.46 14.81 11.41
C SER A 41 0.00 14.45 11.18
N GLN A 42 -0.91 15.26 11.75
CA GLN A 42 -2.34 15.09 11.46
C GLN A 42 -2.62 15.23 9.97
N ALA A 43 -1.95 16.18 9.30
CA ALA A 43 -2.09 16.37 7.85
C ALA A 43 -1.61 15.14 7.08
N ASP A 44 -0.45 14.57 7.46
CA ASP A 44 0.07 13.36 6.85
C ASP A 44 -0.92 12.20 6.98
N CYS A 45 -1.46 12.00 8.17
CA CYS A 45 -2.41 10.92 8.43
C CYS A 45 -3.70 11.11 7.62
N LYS A 46 -4.16 12.35 7.49
CA LYS A 46 -5.33 12.66 6.67
C LYS A 46 -5.08 12.34 5.20
N ASP A 47 -3.93 12.77 4.67
CA ASP A 47 -3.56 12.54 3.28
C ASP A 47 -3.44 11.04 2.98
N ILE A 48 -2.80 10.29 3.85
CA ILE A 48 -2.69 8.84 3.70
C ILE A 48 -4.07 8.18 3.75
N ALA A 49 -4.93 8.61 4.69
CA ALA A 49 -6.29 8.07 4.81
C ALA A 49 -7.12 8.36 3.56
N GLU A 50 -7.00 9.55 2.99
CA GLU A 50 -7.69 9.92 1.74
C GLU A 50 -7.16 9.11 0.56
N CYS A 51 -5.84 8.97 0.45
CA CYS A 51 -5.21 8.15 -0.59
C CYS A 51 -5.71 6.70 -0.52
N ARG A 52 -5.72 6.11 0.68
CA ARG A 52 -6.23 4.76 0.90
C ARG A 52 -7.70 4.64 0.47
N SER A 53 -8.53 5.59 0.89
CA SER A 53 -9.94 5.59 0.55
C SER A 53 -10.16 5.63 -0.97
N ASP A 54 -9.44 6.50 -1.67
CA ASP A 54 -9.54 6.62 -3.12
C ASP A 54 -9.11 5.33 -3.83
N LEU A 55 -8.04 4.69 -3.35
CA LEU A 55 -7.56 3.43 -3.92
C LEU A 55 -8.56 2.31 -3.71
N LEU A 56 -9.17 2.22 -2.52
CA LEU A 56 -10.18 1.20 -2.23
C LEU A 56 -11.42 1.40 -3.08
N ILE A 57 -11.89 2.63 -3.22
CA ILE A 57 -13.05 2.96 -4.05
C ILE A 57 -12.77 2.61 -5.51
N LYS A 58 -11.61 3.04 -6.03
CA LYS A 58 -11.21 2.78 -7.41
C LYS A 58 -11.10 1.30 -7.71
N SER A 59 -10.67 0.52 -6.75
CA SER A 59 -10.51 -0.94 -6.87
C SER A 59 -11.78 -1.71 -6.51
N GLU A 60 -12.85 -1.02 -6.13
CA GLU A 60 -14.10 -1.63 -5.65
C GLU A 60 -13.86 -2.57 -4.47
N ARG A 61 -13.00 -2.14 -3.53
CA ARG A 61 -12.63 -2.93 -2.35
C ARG A 61 -13.21 -2.32 -1.09
N LEU A 62 -13.54 -3.19 -0.16
CA LEU A 62 -13.92 -2.82 1.19
C LEU A 62 -12.93 -3.48 2.15
N GLU A 63 -12.32 -2.66 3.00
CA GLU A 63 -11.47 -3.14 4.08
C GLU A 63 -12.01 -2.61 5.40
N VAL A 64 -12.26 -3.52 6.34
CA VAL A 64 -12.88 -3.18 7.63
C VAL A 64 -11.90 -2.46 8.55
N GLY A 65 -10.62 -2.77 8.46
CA GLY A 65 -9.60 -2.18 9.31
C GLY A 65 -8.46 -1.57 8.50
N ILE A 66 -7.43 -1.09 9.19
CA ILE A 66 -6.26 -0.48 8.58
C ILE A 66 -5.11 -1.47 8.39
N GLY A 67 -5.41 -2.77 8.36
CA GLY A 67 -4.39 -3.82 8.36
C GLY A 67 -3.26 -3.62 7.36
N VAL A 68 -3.58 -3.32 6.09
CA VAL A 68 -2.57 -3.15 5.05
C VAL A 68 -1.73 -1.89 5.28
N VAL A 69 -2.37 -0.73 5.45
CA VAL A 69 -1.63 0.52 5.63
C VAL A 69 -0.81 0.51 6.91
N LYS A 70 -1.33 -0.09 7.98
CA LYS A 70 -0.59 -0.25 9.23
C LYS A 70 0.69 -1.06 9.00
N ARG A 71 0.59 -2.18 8.30
CA ARG A 71 1.74 -3.04 8.02
C ARG A 71 2.77 -2.34 7.14
N ILE A 72 2.33 -1.55 6.16
CA ILE A 72 3.23 -0.74 5.34
C ILE A 72 3.98 0.25 6.22
N ILE A 73 3.28 0.99 7.05
CA ILE A 73 3.91 1.99 7.93
C ILE A 73 4.93 1.32 8.86
N GLU A 74 4.55 0.21 9.49
CA GLU A 74 5.43 -0.47 10.43
C GLU A 74 6.64 -1.12 9.76
N ARG A 75 6.48 -1.68 8.55
CA ARG A 75 7.57 -2.36 7.85
C ARG A 75 8.56 -1.41 7.19
N PHE A 76 8.14 -0.21 6.80
CA PHE A 76 8.98 0.70 6.03
C PHE A 76 9.55 1.86 6.83
N CYS A 77 9.07 2.09 8.06
CA CYS A 77 9.53 3.23 8.85
C CYS A 77 10.99 3.14 9.30
N ASP A 78 11.60 1.97 9.26
CA ASP A 78 13.02 1.76 9.60
C ASP A 78 13.92 1.67 8.37
N SER A 79 13.39 1.86 7.17
CA SER A 79 14.20 1.83 5.95
C SER A 79 15.20 2.97 5.92
N GLY A 80 16.40 2.69 5.44
CA GLY A 80 17.42 3.71 5.23
C GLY A 80 17.08 4.71 4.12
N TYR A 81 16.04 4.45 3.34
CA TYR A 81 15.63 5.29 2.22
C TYR A 81 14.41 6.16 2.52
N VAL A 82 13.95 6.18 3.77
CA VAL A 82 12.86 7.08 4.20
C VAL A 82 13.37 8.00 5.29
N ASP A 83 12.77 9.18 5.39
CA ASP A 83 13.01 10.11 6.49
C ASP A 83 11.68 10.78 6.86
N GLN A 84 11.74 11.68 7.86
CA GLN A 84 10.56 12.38 8.35
C GLN A 84 9.81 13.13 7.24
N LYS A 85 10.53 13.64 6.24
CA LYS A 85 9.93 14.46 5.17
C LYS A 85 9.32 13.59 4.06
N THR A 86 9.91 12.43 3.79
CA THR A 86 9.53 11.63 2.62
C THR A 86 8.62 10.47 2.97
N PHE A 87 8.49 10.13 4.25
CA PHE A 87 7.81 8.89 4.64
C PHE A 87 6.34 8.86 4.25
N ALA A 88 5.60 9.95 4.51
CA ALA A 88 4.17 9.98 4.20
C ALA A 88 3.90 9.76 2.70
N GLY A 89 4.69 10.44 1.85
CA GLY A 89 4.60 10.24 0.40
C GLY A 89 4.96 8.84 -0.02
N ALA A 90 5.98 8.25 0.59
CA ALA A 90 6.38 6.87 0.32
C ALA A 90 5.26 5.89 0.67
N VAL A 91 4.58 6.09 1.80
CA VAL A 91 3.44 5.25 2.20
C VAL A 91 2.33 5.30 1.15
N GLU A 92 1.99 6.49 0.66
CA GLU A 92 0.96 6.64 -0.38
C GLU A 92 1.35 5.90 -1.66
N GLU A 93 2.59 6.05 -2.11
CA GLU A 93 3.08 5.36 -3.30
C GLU A 93 3.12 3.84 -3.11
N LEU A 94 3.51 3.37 -1.93
CA LEU A 94 3.54 1.95 -1.61
C LEU A 94 2.12 1.36 -1.55
N LEU A 95 1.16 2.12 -1.02
CA LEU A 95 -0.24 1.70 -1.05
C LEU A 95 -0.74 1.52 -2.48
N GLU A 96 -0.44 2.49 -3.34
CA GLU A 96 -0.83 2.43 -4.74
C GLU A 96 -0.23 1.19 -5.42
N CYS A 97 1.05 0.94 -5.20
CA CYS A 97 1.74 -0.23 -5.77
C CYS A 97 1.16 -1.54 -5.22
N PHE A 98 0.88 -1.58 -3.91
CA PHE A 98 0.27 -2.76 -3.28
C PHE A 98 -1.05 -3.13 -3.95
N TYR A 99 -1.96 -2.18 -4.10
CA TYR A 99 -3.26 -2.46 -4.69
C TYR A 99 -3.17 -2.71 -6.20
N ALA A 100 -2.21 -2.09 -6.89
CA ALA A 100 -1.95 -2.42 -8.29
C ALA A 100 -1.60 -3.90 -8.45
N ILE A 101 -0.73 -4.43 -7.60
CA ILE A 101 -0.35 -5.85 -7.64
C ILE A 101 -1.54 -6.74 -7.29
N LYS A 102 -2.30 -6.38 -6.25
CA LYS A 102 -3.48 -7.16 -5.86
C LYS A 102 -4.50 -7.22 -6.99
N ASN A 103 -4.72 -6.12 -7.68
CA ASN A 103 -5.65 -6.05 -8.80
C ASN A 103 -5.14 -6.84 -10.01
N GLU A 104 -3.86 -6.71 -10.34
CA GLU A 104 -3.24 -7.44 -11.47
C GLU A 104 -3.22 -8.95 -11.25
N THR A 105 -3.17 -9.39 -10.01
CA THR A 105 -3.15 -10.83 -9.69
C THR A 105 -4.52 -11.36 -9.30
N ASP A 106 -5.56 -10.52 -9.34
CA ASP A 106 -6.92 -10.89 -8.96
C ASP A 106 -6.95 -11.50 -7.55
N ASP A 107 -6.20 -10.90 -6.64
CA ASP A 107 -6.01 -11.31 -5.25
C ASP A 107 -5.35 -12.68 -5.06
N LYS A 108 -4.79 -13.27 -6.11
CA LYS A 108 -4.06 -14.54 -5.99
C LYS A 108 -2.78 -14.42 -5.19
N ALA A 109 -2.10 -13.25 -5.28
CA ALA A 109 -0.97 -12.98 -4.41
C ALA A 109 -1.49 -12.62 -3.02
N SER A 110 -0.94 -13.26 -1.98
CA SER A 110 -1.31 -12.93 -0.60
C SER A 110 -0.77 -11.56 -0.20
N ASP A 111 -1.40 -10.94 0.78
CA ASP A 111 -0.92 -9.67 1.32
C ASP A 111 0.52 -9.77 1.81
N ASP A 112 0.84 -10.86 2.50
CA ASP A 112 2.20 -11.09 3.02
C ASP A 112 3.22 -11.18 1.89
N ASP A 113 2.91 -11.89 0.82
CA ASP A 113 3.83 -12.04 -0.31
C ASP A 113 4.02 -10.71 -1.03
N VAL A 114 2.95 -9.92 -1.20
CA VAL A 114 3.05 -8.60 -1.81
C VAL A 114 3.91 -7.67 -0.96
N LEU A 115 3.67 -7.65 0.34
CA LEU A 115 4.45 -6.81 1.25
C LEU A 115 5.93 -7.21 1.27
N SER A 116 6.22 -8.50 1.29
CA SER A 116 7.61 -8.98 1.26
C SER A 116 8.30 -8.60 -0.06
N PHE A 117 7.59 -8.73 -1.17
CA PHE A 117 8.11 -8.28 -2.46
C PHE A 117 8.39 -6.77 -2.46
N LEU A 118 7.46 -5.96 -1.94
CA LEU A 118 7.64 -4.51 -1.88
C LEU A 118 8.83 -4.10 -1.02
N GLU A 119 9.07 -4.78 0.10
CA GLU A 119 10.24 -4.50 0.95
C GLU A 119 11.54 -4.69 0.18
N ILE A 120 11.67 -5.82 -0.50
CA ILE A 120 12.88 -6.12 -1.28
C ILE A 120 13.02 -5.14 -2.44
N ALA A 121 11.93 -4.89 -3.16
CA ALA A 121 11.94 -4.00 -4.32
C ALA A 121 12.25 -2.55 -3.93
N PHE A 122 11.70 -2.09 -2.80
CA PHE A 122 11.94 -0.73 -2.29
C PHE A 122 13.43 -0.52 -1.99
N GLU A 123 14.05 -1.48 -1.31
CA GLU A 123 15.47 -1.40 -1.01
C GLU A 123 16.32 -1.46 -2.29
N SER A 124 15.95 -2.33 -3.25
CA SER A 124 16.72 -2.49 -4.49
C SER A 124 16.64 -1.27 -5.40
N THR A 125 15.59 -0.47 -5.30
CA THR A 125 15.42 0.77 -6.08
C THR A 125 15.92 2.02 -5.36
N GLY A 126 16.48 1.87 -4.17
CA GLY A 126 16.90 3.01 -3.36
C GLY A 126 15.74 3.86 -2.86
N GLY A 127 14.59 3.24 -2.63
CA GLY A 127 13.40 3.90 -2.13
C GLY A 127 12.57 4.61 -3.19
N ASP A 128 12.83 4.35 -4.47
CA ASP A 128 12.06 4.94 -5.58
C ASP A 128 10.96 3.97 -6.02
N VAL A 129 9.74 4.17 -5.52
CA VAL A 129 8.61 3.28 -5.80
C VAL A 129 8.26 3.25 -7.29
N SER A 130 8.44 4.37 -8.00
CA SER A 130 8.16 4.41 -9.44
C SER A 130 9.01 3.42 -10.23
N LYS A 131 10.22 3.15 -9.77
CA LYS A 131 11.13 2.20 -10.40
C LYS A 131 10.75 0.75 -10.14
N ILE A 132 9.94 0.47 -9.12
CA ILE A 132 9.49 -0.89 -8.83
C ILE A 132 8.71 -1.46 -10.02
N TYR A 133 7.86 -0.65 -10.64
CA TYR A 133 7.07 -1.06 -11.80
C TYR A 133 7.93 -1.44 -13.01
N MET A 134 9.16 -0.97 -13.04
CA MET A 134 10.10 -1.19 -14.15
C MET A 134 11.06 -2.37 -13.91
N LEU A 135 11.05 -2.91 -12.69
CA LEU A 135 11.89 -4.06 -12.36
C LEU A 135 11.41 -5.31 -13.10
N PRO A 136 12.32 -6.11 -13.67
CA PRO A 136 11.92 -7.42 -14.23
C PRO A 136 11.21 -8.30 -13.20
N GLN A 137 11.60 -8.20 -11.94
CA GLN A 137 10.99 -8.96 -10.85
C GLN A 137 9.53 -8.62 -10.62
N PHE A 138 9.09 -7.40 -10.95
CA PHE A 138 7.69 -6.99 -10.81
C PHE A 138 6.79 -7.85 -11.70
N GLU A 139 7.14 -7.98 -12.97
CA GLU A 139 6.38 -8.78 -13.91
C GLU A 139 6.46 -10.28 -13.57
N ILE A 140 7.63 -10.73 -13.16
CA ILE A 140 7.85 -12.12 -12.74
C ILE A 140 6.93 -12.46 -11.56
N PHE A 141 6.89 -11.56 -10.56
CA PHE A 141 6.03 -11.77 -9.39
C PHE A 141 4.57 -11.92 -9.79
N ILE A 142 4.08 -11.02 -10.66
CA ILE A 142 2.69 -11.04 -11.12
C ILE A 142 2.40 -12.32 -11.90
N ARG A 143 3.28 -12.70 -12.81
CA ARG A 143 3.11 -13.92 -13.61
C ARG A 143 3.12 -15.18 -12.75
N LYS A 144 3.99 -15.25 -11.75
CA LYS A 144 4.01 -16.39 -10.82
C LYS A 144 2.71 -16.50 -10.06
N ALA A 145 2.20 -15.38 -9.54
CA ALA A 145 0.93 -15.36 -8.82
C ALA A 145 -0.23 -15.81 -9.72
N ASN A 146 -0.21 -15.43 -10.99
CA ASN A 146 -1.25 -15.76 -11.96
C ASN A 146 -1.08 -17.15 -12.59
N GLY A 147 0.03 -17.85 -12.29
CA GLY A 147 0.30 -19.16 -12.86
C GLY A 147 0.72 -19.12 -14.32
N THR A 148 1.18 -17.97 -14.82
CA THR A 148 1.57 -17.79 -16.23
C THR A 148 3.08 -17.63 -16.41
N TYR A 149 3.85 -17.75 -15.34
CA TYR A 149 5.31 -17.64 -15.43
C TYR A 149 5.92 -18.93 -15.97
N VAL A 150 6.80 -18.79 -16.94
CA VAL A 150 7.59 -19.89 -17.49
C VAL A 150 9.05 -19.57 -17.26
N ASP A 151 9.75 -20.46 -16.53
CA ASP A 151 11.18 -20.30 -16.29
C ASP A 151 11.92 -20.41 -17.62
N PRO A 152 12.85 -19.48 -17.94
CA PRO A 152 13.64 -19.55 -19.17
C PRO A 152 14.41 -20.87 -19.32
N ASP A 153 14.80 -21.51 -18.21
CA ASP A 153 15.51 -22.78 -18.23
C ASP A 153 14.60 -23.95 -18.64
N ASP A 154 13.30 -23.82 -18.42
CA ASP A 154 12.31 -24.87 -18.78
C ASP A 154 11.92 -24.81 -20.27
N ARG A 155 12.40 -23.83 -21.02
CA ARG A 155 12.10 -23.68 -22.44
C ARG A 155 13.04 -24.47 -23.37
N LYS A 156 13.95 -25.21 -22.83
CA LYS A 156 14.91 -26.02 -23.61
C LYS A 156 14.29 -27.34 -24.06
#